data_0a80a72d1b2a6309f4d679715aaa5148
#
_entry.id   0a80a72d1b2a6309f4d679715aaa5148
#
_cell.length_a   1.000
_cell.length_b   1.000
_cell.length_c   1.000
_cell.angle_alpha   90.00
_cell.angle_beta   90.00
_cell.angle_gamma   90.00
#
_symmetry.space_group_name_H-M   'P 1'
#
loop_
_entity.id
_entity.type
_entity.pdbx_description
1 polymer ?
#
loop_
_entity_poly.entity_id
_entity_poly.type
_entity_poly.pdbx_seq_one_letter_code
_entity_poly.pdbx_strand_id
1 'polypeptide(L)'
;MALQSVLVTDTNIWIDLENGGILTEVFGLPYQFLTPDFAIRELVRPKWQLLQALGLQSQELEPALIQELTHLRAANRALSATDLAAFLIARALDATLLTGDWRLNDLAAKNGLRVHGVLWLLDEMVRFRAIAPEHAANALNQMLSQGARLPQDEYRKRLAGWST
;
A
#
# COMPACT_ATOMS: atom_id res chain seq x y z
N MET A 1 20.24 10.78 -13.07
CA MET A 1 19.64 9.93 -12.03
C MET A 1 18.22 9.55 -12.43
N ALA A 2 17.91 8.27 -12.38
CA ALA A 2 16.54 7.83 -12.59
C ALA A 2 15.66 8.35 -11.46
N LEU A 3 14.49 8.91 -11.79
CA LEU A 3 13.48 9.26 -10.78
C LEU A 3 12.94 7.97 -10.16
N GLN A 4 12.83 7.94 -8.84
CA GLN A 4 12.20 6.83 -8.15
C GLN A 4 10.72 6.78 -8.50
N SER A 5 10.21 5.59 -8.79
CA SER A 5 8.78 5.40 -8.99
C SER A 5 8.02 5.67 -7.70
N VAL A 6 6.89 6.35 -7.82
CA VAL A 6 6.06 6.72 -6.68
C VAL A 6 4.97 5.68 -6.46
N LEU A 7 4.84 5.24 -5.22
CA LEU A 7 3.76 4.37 -4.77
C LEU A 7 2.92 5.13 -3.75
N VAL A 8 1.62 5.24 -4.01
CA VAL A 8 0.67 5.87 -3.07
C VAL A 8 -0.07 4.76 -2.33
N THR A 9 -0.06 4.80 -1.01
CA THR A 9 -0.60 3.72 -0.18
C THR A 9 -1.86 4.12 0.55
N ASP A 10 -2.75 3.14 0.75
CA ASP A 10 -3.77 3.23 1.77
C ASP A 10 -3.18 2.88 3.16
N THR A 11 -3.98 3.06 4.21
CA THR A 11 -3.53 2.85 5.59
C THR A 11 -3.27 1.37 5.91
N ASN A 12 -4.06 0.46 5.33
CA ASN A 12 -4.01 -0.96 5.66
C ASN A 12 -2.72 -1.64 5.22
N ILE A 13 -2.08 -1.15 4.18
CA ILE A 13 -0.77 -1.68 3.72
C ILE A 13 0.24 -1.63 4.87
N TRP A 14 0.29 -0.53 5.61
CA TRP A 14 1.25 -0.36 6.72
C TRP A 14 0.95 -1.30 7.89
N ILE A 15 -0.33 -1.55 8.15
CA ILE A 15 -0.75 -2.49 9.19
C ILE A 15 -0.30 -3.91 8.83
N ASP A 16 -0.49 -4.33 7.60
CA ASP A 16 -0.07 -5.65 7.13
C ASP A 16 1.45 -5.80 7.20
N LEU A 17 2.20 -4.79 6.77
CA LEU A 17 3.67 -4.82 6.82
C LEU A 17 4.20 -4.90 8.26
N GLU A 18 3.56 -4.19 9.19
CA GLU A 18 3.92 -4.29 10.61
C GLU A 18 3.61 -5.69 11.15
N ASN A 19 2.44 -6.22 10.85
CA ASN A 19 2.05 -7.56 11.26
C ASN A 19 2.99 -8.64 10.71
N GLY A 20 3.51 -8.43 9.50
CA GLY A 20 4.51 -9.33 8.91
C GLY A 20 5.93 -9.16 9.43
N GLY A 21 6.18 -8.14 10.25
CA GLY A 21 7.50 -7.87 10.79
C GLY A 21 8.52 -7.36 9.79
N ILE A 22 8.06 -6.74 8.70
CA ILE A 22 8.92 -6.27 7.58
C ILE A 22 8.74 -4.77 7.27
N LEU A 23 8.29 -4.02 8.26
CA LEU A 23 8.00 -2.59 8.08
C LEU A 23 9.25 -1.79 7.70
N THR A 24 10.38 -2.09 8.32
CA THR A 24 11.65 -1.41 8.04
C THR A 24 12.20 -1.81 6.67
N GLU A 25 12.13 -3.08 6.33
CA GLU A 25 12.73 -3.65 5.13
C GLU A 25 12.06 -3.15 3.85
N VAL A 26 10.76 -2.81 3.89
CA VAL A 26 10.05 -2.32 2.70
C VAL A 26 10.63 -1.00 2.20
N PHE A 27 11.18 -0.18 3.10
CA PHE A 27 11.81 1.09 2.72
C PHE A 27 13.19 0.90 2.05
N GLY A 28 13.71 -0.32 2.01
CA GLY A 28 14.87 -0.68 1.19
C GLY A 28 14.57 -0.81 -0.29
N LEU A 29 13.31 -0.78 -0.70
CA LEU A 29 12.92 -0.81 -2.11
C LEU A 29 13.22 0.52 -2.80
N PRO A 30 13.50 0.49 -4.12
CA PRO A 30 13.83 1.70 -4.88
C PRO A 30 12.56 2.48 -5.27
N TYR A 31 11.66 2.69 -4.32
CA TYR A 31 10.40 3.41 -4.51
C TYR A 31 10.27 4.55 -3.50
N GLN A 32 9.57 5.59 -3.91
CA GLN A 32 9.13 6.65 -3.02
C GLN A 32 7.71 6.31 -2.54
N PHE A 33 7.53 6.21 -1.23
CA PHE A 33 6.23 5.90 -0.64
C PHE A 33 5.55 7.18 -0.18
N LEU A 34 4.32 7.39 -0.67
CA LEU A 34 3.47 8.50 -0.27
C LEU A 34 2.17 7.97 0.34
N THR A 35 1.62 8.72 1.28
CA THR A 35 0.28 8.48 1.81
C THR A 35 -0.45 9.82 1.92
N PRO A 36 -1.79 9.85 1.79
CA PRO A 36 -2.53 11.10 2.05
C PRO A 36 -2.27 11.58 3.48
N ASP A 37 -2.19 12.89 3.67
CA ASP A 37 -2.01 13.47 5.00
C ASP A 37 -3.15 13.09 5.96
N PHE A 38 -4.32 12.75 5.44
CA PHE A 38 -5.46 12.22 6.21
C PHE A 38 -5.08 10.96 7.00
N ALA A 39 -4.16 10.16 6.48
CA ALA A 39 -3.71 8.92 7.12
C ALA A 39 -2.96 9.17 8.44
N ILE A 40 -2.37 10.34 8.61
CA ILE A 40 -1.61 10.69 9.84
C ILE A 40 -2.49 10.55 11.08
N ARG A 41 -3.76 10.95 10.98
CA ARG A 41 -4.72 10.88 12.09
C ARG A 41 -5.29 9.48 12.29
N GLU A 42 -5.32 8.67 11.23
CA GLU A 42 -5.89 7.32 11.26
C GLU A 42 -4.88 6.28 11.76
N LEU A 43 -3.58 6.52 11.55
CA LEU A 43 -2.54 5.57 11.89
C LEU A 43 -2.27 5.57 13.39
N VAL A 44 -2.82 4.56 14.06
CA VAL A 44 -2.56 4.29 15.48
C VAL A 44 -1.39 3.32 15.60
N ARG A 45 -1.35 2.31 14.71
CA ARG A 45 -0.33 1.27 14.65
C ARG A 45 -0.14 0.81 13.18
N PRO A 46 1.05 0.93 12.62
CA PRO A 46 2.25 1.62 13.14
C PRO A 46 2.05 3.13 13.32
N LYS A 47 2.80 3.74 14.21
CA LYS A 47 2.69 5.19 14.45
C LYS A 47 3.27 5.97 13.27
N TRP A 48 2.64 7.09 12.96
CA TRP A 48 3.08 7.97 11.87
C TRP A 48 4.56 8.37 12.02
N GLN A 49 4.98 8.73 13.23
CA GLN A 49 6.36 9.18 13.49
C GLN A 49 7.39 8.12 13.10
N LEU A 50 7.08 6.85 13.35
CA LEU A 50 7.95 5.75 12.94
C LEU A 50 8.03 5.64 11.42
N LEU A 51 6.90 5.67 10.75
CA LEU A 51 6.84 5.58 9.29
C LEU A 51 7.56 6.75 8.62
N GLN A 52 7.36 7.95 9.15
CA GLN A 52 8.04 9.15 8.66
C GLN A 52 9.55 9.02 8.81
N ALA A 53 10.03 8.54 9.96
CA ALA A 53 11.46 8.31 10.19
C ALA A 53 12.04 7.27 9.23
N LEU A 54 11.24 6.29 8.79
CA LEU A 54 11.66 5.26 7.84
C LEU A 54 11.64 5.75 6.39
N GLY A 55 10.94 6.85 6.08
CA GLY A 55 10.94 7.43 4.75
C GLY A 55 9.57 7.67 4.13
N LEU A 56 8.47 7.32 4.81
CA LEU A 56 7.14 7.61 4.30
C LEU A 56 6.89 9.11 4.31
N GLN A 57 6.38 9.63 3.19
CA GLN A 57 6.03 11.04 3.05
C GLN A 57 4.51 11.19 2.98
N SER A 58 4.00 12.25 3.62
CA SER A 58 2.59 12.63 3.48
C SER A 58 2.42 13.55 2.28
N GLN A 59 1.26 13.46 1.64
CA GLN A 59 0.89 14.27 0.51
C GLN A 59 -0.46 14.91 0.77
N GLU A 60 -0.52 16.22 0.65
CA GLU A 60 -1.78 16.94 0.72
C GLU A 60 -2.57 16.74 -0.57
N LEU A 61 -3.89 16.66 -0.43
CA LEU A 61 -4.78 16.70 -1.59
C LEU A 61 -4.91 18.14 -2.05
N GLU A 62 -4.65 18.39 -3.34
CA GLU A 62 -4.80 19.73 -3.90
C GLU A 62 -6.23 20.25 -3.72
N PRO A 63 -6.41 21.54 -3.38
CA PRO A 63 -7.73 22.11 -3.16
C PRO A 63 -8.71 21.91 -4.34
N ALA A 64 -8.21 21.91 -5.56
CA ALA A 64 -9.01 21.64 -6.75
C ALA A 64 -9.65 20.24 -6.75
N LEU A 65 -9.09 19.29 -6.04
CA LEU A 65 -9.58 17.90 -5.97
C LEU A 65 -10.53 17.66 -4.79
N ILE A 66 -10.69 18.60 -3.89
CA ILE A 66 -11.55 18.44 -2.70
C ILE A 66 -13.02 18.24 -3.11
N GLN A 67 -13.49 18.99 -4.09
CA GLN A 67 -14.86 18.85 -4.58
C GLN A 67 -15.08 17.47 -5.21
N GLU A 68 -14.13 16.99 -5.99
CA GLU A 68 -14.19 15.65 -6.58
C GLU A 68 -14.19 14.58 -5.49
N LEU A 69 -13.38 14.75 -4.43
CA LEU A 69 -13.38 13.85 -3.27
C LEU A 69 -14.78 13.74 -2.67
N THR A 70 -15.46 14.86 -2.48
CA THR A 70 -16.81 14.88 -1.94
C THR A 70 -17.79 14.10 -2.82
N HIS A 71 -17.72 14.29 -4.15
CA HIS A 71 -18.55 13.55 -5.10
C HIS A 71 -18.25 12.05 -5.08
N LEU A 72 -16.97 11.67 -5.03
CA LEU A 72 -16.57 10.28 -4.98
C LEU A 72 -17.02 9.57 -3.70
N ARG A 73 -16.99 10.28 -2.56
CA ARG A 73 -17.48 9.71 -1.30
C ARG A 73 -18.98 9.42 -1.35
N ALA A 74 -19.75 10.30 -1.96
CA ALA A 74 -21.20 10.09 -2.13
C ALA A 74 -21.50 8.88 -3.01
N ALA A 75 -20.69 8.66 -4.05
CA ALA A 75 -20.85 7.55 -5.00
C ALA A 75 -20.21 6.24 -4.50
N ASN A 76 -19.27 6.28 -3.53
CA ASN A 76 -18.51 5.14 -3.05
C ASN A 76 -18.51 5.11 -1.51
N ARG A 77 -19.69 4.90 -0.93
CA ARG A 77 -19.90 5.01 0.53
C ARG A 77 -19.08 4.04 1.37
N ALA A 78 -18.66 2.91 0.78
CA ALA A 78 -17.84 1.94 1.46
C ALA A 78 -16.37 2.34 1.57
N LEU A 79 -15.94 3.37 0.84
CA LEU A 79 -14.57 3.87 0.86
C LEU A 79 -14.47 5.11 1.75
N SER A 80 -13.38 5.19 2.51
CA SER A 80 -13.11 6.34 3.38
C SER A 80 -12.59 7.54 2.56
N ALA A 81 -12.58 8.71 3.19
CA ALA A 81 -11.96 9.89 2.60
C ALA A 81 -10.47 9.66 2.31
N THR A 82 -9.78 8.94 3.19
CA THR A 82 -8.37 8.61 3.01
C THR A 82 -8.14 7.69 1.81
N ASP A 83 -8.99 6.66 1.64
CA ASP A 83 -8.92 5.76 0.47
C ASP A 83 -9.07 6.54 -0.83
N LEU A 84 -10.07 7.40 -0.90
CA LEU A 84 -10.36 8.19 -2.08
C LEU A 84 -9.30 9.28 -2.32
N ALA A 85 -8.73 9.86 -1.26
CA ALA A 85 -7.61 10.78 -1.39
C ALA A 85 -6.39 10.07 -1.97
N ALA A 86 -6.10 8.84 -1.54
CA ALA A 86 -5.02 8.03 -2.11
C ALA A 86 -5.23 7.80 -3.61
N PHE A 87 -6.45 7.46 -4.02
CA PHE A 87 -6.82 7.32 -5.44
C PHE A 87 -6.57 8.61 -6.22
N LEU A 88 -7.05 9.75 -5.71
CA LEU A 88 -6.92 11.04 -6.39
C LEU A 88 -5.46 11.48 -6.51
N ILE A 89 -4.67 11.27 -5.46
CA ILE A 89 -3.23 11.59 -5.47
C ILE A 89 -2.51 10.69 -6.48
N ALA A 90 -2.77 9.38 -6.47
CA ALA A 90 -2.15 8.46 -7.42
C ALA A 90 -2.48 8.83 -8.85
N ARG A 91 -3.72 9.20 -9.13
CA ARG A 91 -4.14 9.65 -10.46
C ARG A 91 -3.43 10.93 -10.88
N ALA A 92 -3.36 11.91 -9.99
CA ALA A 92 -2.73 13.21 -10.29
C ALA A 92 -1.22 13.06 -10.55
N LEU A 93 -0.56 12.14 -9.88
CA LEU A 93 0.89 11.90 -10.03
C LEU A 93 1.23 10.83 -11.06
N ASP A 94 0.24 10.22 -11.69
CA ASP A 94 0.43 9.03 -12.55
C ASP A 94 1.25 7.95 -11.81
N ALA A 95 0.91 7.74 -10.55
CA ALA A 95 1.61 6.80 -9.66
C ALA A 95 0.82 5.51 -9.51
N THR A 96 1.49 4.46 -9.05
CA THR A 96 0.86 3.20 -8.68
C THR A 96 0.18 3.34 -7.32
N LEU A 97 -1.06 2.84 -7.22
CA LEU A 97 -1.79 2.76 -5.96
C LEU A 97 -1.56 1.41 -5.31
N LEU A 98 -1.22 1.43 -4.02
CA LEU A 98 -1.10 0.21 -3.21
C LEU A 98 -2.30 0.09 -2.28
N THR A 99 -3.10 -0.94 -2.48
CA THR A 99 -4.27 -1.20 -1.64
C THR A 99 -4.62 -2.68 -1.59
N GLY A 100 -5.17 -3.12 -0.46
CA GLY A 100 -5.78 -4.44 -0.33
C GLY A 100 -7.31 -4.39 -0.41
N ASP A 101 -7.90 -3.22 -0.55
CA ASP A 101 -9.36 -3.08 -0.66
C ASP A 101 -9.79 -3.26 -2.12
N TRP A 102 -10.62 -4.29 -2.37
CA TRP A 102 -11.07 -4.62 -3.72
C TRP A 102 -11.93 -3.50 -4.35
N ARG A 103 -12.65 -2.72 -3.52
CA ARG A 103 -13.49 -1.62 -4.00
C ARG A 103 -12.64 -0.47 -4.52
N LEU A 104 -11.59 -0.16 -3.78
CA LEU A 104 -10.62 0.87 -4.20
C LEU A 104 -9.84 0.41 -5.43
N ASN A 105 -9.46 -0.87 -5.46
CA ASN A 105 -8.82 -1.48 -6.62
C ASN A 105 -9.72 -1.35 -7.86
N ASP A 106 -10.99 -1.70 -7.76
CA ASP A 106 -11.95 -1.63 -8.86
C ASP A 106 -12.11 -0.19 -9.38
N LEU A 107 -12.27 0.78 -8.49
CA LEU A 107 -12.34 2.19 -8.85
C LEU A 107 -11.08 2.64 -9.60
N ALA A 108 -9.92 2.31 -9.07
CA ALA A 108 -8.64 2.70 -9.66
C ALA A 108 -8.43 2.04 -11.03
N ALA A 109 -8.73 0.75 -11.16
CA ALA A 109 -8.59 0.01 -12.41
C ALA A 109 -9.50 0.58 -13.50
N LYS A 110 -10.74 0.93 -13.16
CA LYS A 110 -11.68 1.57 -14.10
C LYS A 110 -11.19 2.93 -14.59
N ASN A 111 -10.31 3.57 -13.84
CA ASN A 111 -9.71 4.85 -14.21
C ASN A 111 -8.30 4.71 -14.79
N GLY A 112 -7.90 3.50 -15.14
CA GLY A 112 -6.62 3.24 -15.80
C GLY A 112 -5.39 3.32 -14.90
N LEU A 113 -5.55 3.30 -13.56
CA LEU A 113 -4.43 3.30 -12.64
C LEU A 113 -3.82 1.90 -12.50
N ARG A 114 -2.51 1.87 -12.30
CA ARG A 114 -1.83 0.66 -11.87
C ARG A 114 -2.10 0.46 -10.38
N VAL A 115 -2.50 -0.76 -10.01
CA VAL A 115 -2.82 -1.11 -8.63
C VAL A 115 -2.08 -2.39 -8.26
N HIS A 116 -1.46 -2.38 -7.09
CA HIS A 116 -0.85 -3.56 -6.49
C HIS A 116 -1.22 -3.63 -5.01
N GLY A 117 -0.99 -4.80 -4.41
CA GLY A 117 -1.21 -5.03 -2.99
C GLY A 117 0.05 -5.48 -2.28
N VAL A 118 -0.10 -5.94 -1.04
CA VAL A 118 1.03 -6.36 -0.21
C VAL A 118 1.76 -7.59 -0.78
N LEU A 119 1.07 -8.47 -1.51
CA LEU A 119 1.72 -9.62 -2.14
C LEU A 119 2.74 -9.18 -3.20
N TRP A 120 2.39 -8.17 -4.00
CA TRP A 120 3.32 -7.60 -4.96
C TRP A 120 4.52 -6.95 -4.25
N LEU A 121 4.29 -6.27 -3.13
CA LEU A 121 5.39 -5.69 -2.34
C LEU A 121 6.35 -6.79 -1.85
N LEU A 122 5.83 -7.91 -1.38
CA LEU A 122 6.66 -9.04 -0.97
C LEU A 122 7.49 -9.57 -2.16
N ASP A 123 6.89 -9.69 -3.34
CA ASP A 123 7.61 -10.08 -4.56
C ASP A 123 8.75 -9.11 -4.86
N GLU A 124 8.48 -7.82 -4.78
CA GLU A 124 9.49 -6.79 -5.02
C GLU A 124 10.61 -6.83 -3.98
N MET A 125 10.27 -7.05 -2.71
CA MET A 125 11.26 -7.16 -1.64
C MET A 125 12.21 -8.35 -1.86
N VAL A 126 11.68 -9.46 -2.34
CA VAL A 126 12.51 -10.63 -2.71
C VAL A 126 13.33 -10.32 -3.97
N ARG A 127 12.72 -9.73 -4.98
CA ARG A 127 13.37 -9.38 -6.25
C ARG A 127 14.55 -8.43 -6.05
N PHE A 128 14.39 -7.42 -5.21
CA PHE A 128 15.45 -6.45 -4.90
C PHE A 128 16.34 -6.88 -3.73
N ARG A 129 16.16 -8.10 -3.22
CA ARG A 129 16.96 -8.65 -2.12
C ARG A 129 16.88 -7.84 -0.84
N ALA A 130 15.77 -7.14 -0.60
CA ALA A 130 15.50 -6.49 0.67
C ALA A 130 15.25 -7.53 1.77
N ILE A 131 14.66 -8.67 1.41
CA ILE A 131 14.49 -9.83 2.28
C ILE A 131 14.77 -11.12 1.49
N ALA A 132 15.14 -12.19 2.22
CA ALA A 132 15.25 -13.52 1.61
C ALA A 132 13.86 -14.13 1.35
N PRO A 133 13.74 -15.09 0.39
CA PRO A 133 12.46 -15.75 0.13
C PRO A 133 11.82 -16.38 1.38
N GLU A 134 12.61 -17.02 2.23
CA GLU A 134 12.12 -17.61 3.49
C GLU A 134 11.54 -16.55 4.43
N HIS A 135 12.19 -15.39 4.50
CA HIS A 135 11.70 -14.26 5.30
C HIS A 135 10.36 -13.75 4.76
N ALA A 136 10.21 -13.69 3.43
CA ALA A 136 8.95 -13.32 2.79
C ALA A 136 7.83 -14.31 3.13
N ALA A 137 8.13 -15.62 3.09
CA ALA A 137 7.16 -16.65 3.45
C ALA A 137 6.73 -16.52 4.92
N ASN A 138 7.67 -16.31 5.84
CA ASN A 138 7.37 -16.11 7.26
C ASN A 138 6.52 -14.85 7.49
N ALA A 139 6.87 -13.74 6.83
CA ALA A 139 6.11 -12.50 6.92
C ALA A 139 4.67 -12.69 6.44
N LEU A 140 4.48 -13.36 5.30
CA LEU A 140 3.17 -13.64 4.76
C LEU A 140 2.32 -14.51 5.70
N ASN A 141 2.91 -15.55 6.28
CA ASN A 141 2.23 -16.39 7.25
C ASN A 141 1.81 -15.60 8.50
N GLN A 142 2.66 -14.70 8.98
CA GLN A 142 2.33 -13.82 10.10
C GLN A 142 1.18 -12.87 9.76
N MET A 143 1.20 -12.27 8.57
CA MET A 143 0.09 -11.41 8.10
C MET A 143 -1.23 -12.17 8.10
N LEU A 144 -1.23 -13.38 7.55
CA LEU A 144 -2.42 -14.23 7.49
C LEU A 144 -2.91 -14.61 8.89
N SER A 145 -2.01 -14.93 9.81
CA SER A 145 -2.36 -15.26 11.19
C SER A 145 -2.96 -14.08 11.95
N GLN A 146 -2.64 -12.86 11.55
CA GLN A 146 -3.18 -11.62 12.12
C GLN A 146 -4.44 -11.13 11.40
N GLY A 147 -4.97 -11.92 10.47
CA GLY A 147 -6.25 -11.64 9.84
C GLY A 147 -6.19 -10.92 8.51
N ALA A 148 -5.02 -10.82 7.88
CA ALA A 148 -4.92 -10.26 6.54
C ALA A 148 -5.78 -11.05 5.57
N ARG A 149 -6.59 -10.35 4.77
CA ARG A 149 -7.45 -10.96 3.76
C ARG A 149 -6.78 -10.83 2.40
N LEU A 150 -6.21 -11.93 1.93
CA LEU A 150 -5.46 -11.99 0.69
C LEU A 150 -6.01 -13.09 -0.22
N PRO A 151 -5.90 -12.95 -1.55
CA PRO A 151 -6.36 -13.99 -2.47
C PRO A 151 -5.61 -15.30 -2.25
N GLN A 152 -6.35 -16.36 -1.94
CA GLN A 152 -5.78 -17.65 -1.51
C GLN A 152 -4.87 -18.26 -2.57
N ASP A 153 -5.29 -18.27 -3.83
CA ASP A 153 -4.49 -18.84 -4.92
C ASP A 153 -3.17 -18.08 -5.08
N GLU A 154 -3.21 -16.76 -4.92
CA GLU A 154 -2.06 -15.89 -5.07
C GLU A 154 -1.04 -16.09 -3.93
N TYR A 155 -1.49 -16.14 -2.68
CA TYR A 155 -0.53 -16.33 -1.58
C TYR A 155 0.00 -17.76 -1.52
N ARG A 156 -0.78 -18.76 -1.90
CA ARG A 156 -0.30 -20.16 -1.95
C ARG A 156 0.79 -20.36 -2.97
N LYS A 157 0.67 -19.76 -4.16
CA LYS A 157 1.72 -19.79 -5.19
C LYS A 157 3.04 -19.24 -4.66
N ARG A 158 2.98 -18.11 -3.96
CA ARG A 158 4.18 -17.48 -3.40
C ARG A 158 4.80 -18.31 -2.30
N LEU A 159 3.99 -18.82 -1.36
CA LEU A 159 4.50 -19.69 -0.30
C LEU A 159 5.19 -20.92 -0.86
N ALA A 160 4.62 -21.55 -1.90
CA ALA A 160 5.24 -22.68 -2.56
C ALA A 160 6.58 -22.30 -3.21
N GLY A 161 6.65 -21.14 -3.88
CA GLY A 161 7.85 -20.66 -4.54
C GLY A 161 8.96 -20.24 -3.58
N TRP A 162 8.60 -19.71 -2.42
CA TRP A 162 9.58 -19.22 -1.43
C TRP A 162 10.05 -20.29 -0.44
N SER A 163 9.43 -21.45 -0.45
CA SER A 163 9.74 -22.53 0.49
C SER A 163 10.70 -23.59 -0.08
N THR A 164 11.20 -23.42 -1.30
CA THR A 164 12.09 -24.36 -1.98
C THR A 164 13.57 -24.01 -1.84
#